data_ba60eeee1526569283d7ac89bdc6be7b
#
_entry.id   ba60eeee1526569283d7ac89bdc6be7b
#
_cell.length_a   1.000
_cell.length_b   1.000
_cell.length_c   1.000
_cell.angle_alpha   90.00
_cell.angle_beta   90.00
_cell.angle_gamma   90.00
#
_symmetry.space_group_name_H-M   'P 1'
#
loop_
_entity.id
_entity.type
_entity.pdbx_description
1 polymer ?
#
loop_
_entity_poly.entity_id
_entity_poly.type
_entity_poly.pdbx_seq_one_letter_code
_entity_poly.pdbx_strand_id
1 'polypeptide(L)'
;HKHRRRQRQMCIRDSIRRGKVTEATDDDFKSTMAVNIEAPFRLCRSTIPIMATNGGGSIVNTASCWGLSPGPNHPIYIMSKAALASFTQCLGRDHAHQNIRVNAVCPNEVNTPMIRSGFSIRGLDPDKAIEELSETVPLGRIAEPDDISDVILFLASDEARYMCGSLVEVNGGKPVS
;
A
#
# COMPACT_ATOMS: atom_id res chain seq x y z
N HIS A 1 -3.47 3.57 24.27
CA HIS A 1 -2.18 4.21 23.91
C HIS A 1 -1.11 3.22 23.38
N LYS A 2 -1.08 1.95 23.82
CA LYS A 2 -0.11 0.94 23.36
C LYS A 2 -0.38 0.47 21.91
N HIS A 3 -1.65 0.44 21.48
CA HIS A 3 -2.02 0.04 20.10
C HIS A 3 -1.58 1.08 19.04
N ARG A 4 -1.65 2.38 19.34
CA ARG A 4 -1.18 3.44 18.42
C ARG A 4 0.34 3.41 18.19
N ARG A 5 1.14 2.99 19.18
CA ARG A 5 2.60 2.87 19.02
C ARG A 5 3.01 1.70 18.11
N ARG A 6 2.27 0.58 18.12
CA ARG A 6 2.55 -0.57 17.23
C ARG A 6 2.21 -0.25 15.76
N GLN A 7 1.10 0.45 15.50
CA GLN A 7 0.77 0.92 14.14
C GLN A 7 1.80 1.92 13.60
N ARG A 8 2.29 2.86 14.43
CA ARG A 8 3.36 3.78 14.03
C ARG A 8 4.67 3.06 13.66
N GLN A 9 5.01 1.97 14.33
CA GLN A 9 6.23 1.21 14.04
C GLN A 9 6.16 0.43 12.71
N MET A 10 4.99 -0.02 12.28
CA MET A 10 4.80 -0.65 10.97
C MET A 10 4.92 0.35 9.81
N CYS A 11 4.44 1.58 9.97
CA CYS A 11 4.57 2.63 8.94
C CYS A 11 5.99 3.20 8.81
N ILE A 12 6.84 3.10 9.83
CA ILE A 12 8.22 3.66 9.83
C ILE A 12 9.23 2.71 9.15
N ARG A 13 8.88 1.45 8.92
CA ARG A 13 9.78 0.46 8.29
C ARG A 13 9.63 0.32 6.77
N ASP A 14 8.70 1.02 6.16
CA ASP A 14 8.56 1.06 4.70
C ASP A 14 9.71 1.89 4.11
N SER A 15 10.90 1.30 4.07
CA SER A 15 12.07 1.91 3.44
C SER A 15 11.99 1.69 1.93
N ILE A 16 11.49 2.68 1.20
CA ILE A 16 11.63 2.69 -0.25
C ILE A 16 13.10 2.95 -0.57
N ARG A 17 13.86 1.90 -0.79
CA ARG A 17 15.19 2.02 -1.40
C ARG A 17 15.01 2.32 -2.89
N ARG A 18 15.54 3.48 -3.29
CA ARG A 18 15.64 3.86 -4.71
C ARG A 18 16.96 3.37 -5.26
N GLY A 19 16.97 2.91 -6.49
CA GLY A 19 18.16 2.47 -7.20
C GLY A 19 17.85 1.38 -8.22
N LYS A 20 18.82 1.08 -9.05
CA LYS A 20 18.72 -0.03 -10.01
C LYS A 20 18.85 -1.37 -9.28
N VAL A 21 18.38 -2.45 -9.90
CA VAL A 21 18.49 -3.79 -9.32
C VAL A 21 19.94 -4.19 -9.01
N THR A 22 20.89 -3.70 -9.79
CA THR A 22 22.33 -3.94 -9.60
C THR A 22 22.95 -3.23 -8.39
N GLU A 23 22.23 -2.28 -7.81
CA GLU A 23 22.63 -1.49 -6.64
C GLU A 23 21.93 -1.97 -5.36
N ALA A 24 20.93 -2.85 -5.50
CA ALA A 24 20.15 -3.37 -4.40
C ALA A 24 20.94 -4.44 -3.63
N THR A 25 20.83 -4.42 -2.30
CA THR A 25 21.44 -5.43 -1.43
C THR A 25 20.45 -6.53 -1.06
N ASP A 26 20.97 -7.70 -0.65
CA ASP A 26 20.16 -8.78 -0.13
C ASP A 26 19.35 -8.35 1.13
N ASP A 27 19.90 -7.46 1.94
CA ASP A 27 19.23 -6.96 3.15
C ASP A 27 18.07 -6.02 2.80
N ASP A 28 18.20 -5.18 1.76
CA ASP A 28 17.11 -4.36 1.23
C ASP A 28 15.98 -5.25 0.70
N PHE A 29 16.33 -6.31 -0.03
CA PHE A 29 15.37 -7.28 -0.52
C PHE A 29 14.64 -7.98 0.64
N LYS A 30 15.38 -8.58 1.58
CA LYS A 30 14.81 -9.31 2.71
C LYS A 30 13.92 -8.43 3.58
N SER A 31 14.35 -7.21 3.90
CA SER A 31 13.57 -6.28 4.73
C SER A 31 12.30 -5.83 4.05
N THR A 32 12.34 -5.51 2.76
CA THR A 32 11.17 -5.10 1.99
C THR A 32 10.16 -6.24 1.86
N MET A 33 10.63 -7.45 1.53
CA MET A 33 9.76 -8.61 1.39
C MET A 33 9.15 -9.04 2.74
N ALA A 34 9.90 -8.97 3.82
CA ALA A 34 9.39 -9.27 5.15
C ALA A 34 8.21 -8.37 5.55
N VAL A 35 8.31 -7.07 5.27
CA VAL A 35 7.26 -6.10 5.62
C VAL A 35 6.09 -6.14 4.63
N ASN A 36 6.38 -6.11 3.32
CA ASN A 36 5.35 -5.89 2.32
C ASN A 36 4.63 -7.20 1.88
N ILE A 37 5.24 -8.36 2.09
CA ILE A 37 4.72 -9.66 1.66
C ILE A 37 4.53 -10.63 2.82
N GLU A 38 5.59 -10.90 3.59
CA GLU A 38 5.53 -11.94 4.62
C GLU A 38 4.55 -11.54 5.74
N ALA A 39 4.56 -10.29 6.18
CA ALA A 39 3.66 -9.82 7.22
C ALA A 39 2.19 -9.89 6.79
N PRO A 40 1.75 -9.34 5.62
CA PRO A 40 0.38 -9.50 5.14
C PRO A 40 -0.02 -10.96 4.94
N PHE A 41 0.86 -11.79 4.38
CA PHE A 41 0.61 -13.22 4.23
C PHE A 41 0.32 -13.89 5.57
N ARG A 42 1.18 -13.68 6.58
CA ARG A 42 1.02 -14.27 7.91
C ARG A 42 -0.24 -13.77 8.62
N LEU A 43 -0.57 -12.48 8.48
CA LEU A 43 -1.78 -11.89 9.04
C LEU A 43 -3.03 -12.51 8.39
N CYS A 44 -3.12 -12.53 7.07
CA CYS A 44 -4.25 -13.11 6.35
C CYS A 44 -4.43 -14.60 6.70
N ARG A 45 -3.34 -15.39 6.69
CA ARG A 45 -3.36 -16.80 7.06
C ARG A 45 -3.93 -17.03 8.46
N SER A 46 -3.66 -16.14 9.41
CA SER A 46 -4.12 -16.26 10.79
C SER A 46 -5.53 -15.73 11.00
N THR A 47 -5.94 -14.70 10.26
CA THR A 47 -7.24 -14.02 10.47
C THR A 47 -8.38 -14.64 9.66
N ILE A 48 -8.13 -15.13 8.45
CA ILE A 48 -9.15 -15.69 7.58
C ILE A 48 -9.92 -16.83 8.22
N PRO A 49 -9.30 -17.84 8.88
CA PRO A 49 -10.05 -18.92 9.55
C PRO A 49 -10.97 -18.39 10.66
N ILE A 50 -10.52 -17.35 11.38
CA ILE A 50 -11.31 -16.71 12.44
C ILE A 50 -12.50 -15.96 11.84
N MET A 51 -12.28 -15.21 10.75
CA MET A 51 -13.35 -14.52 10.03
C MET A 51 -14.39 -15.50 9.49
N ALA A 52 -13.95 -16.61 8.89
CA ALA A 52 -14.83 -17.62 8.34
C ALA A 52 -15.77 -18.25 9.41
N THR A 53 -15.23 -18.53 10.61
CA THR A 53 -16.03 -19.02 11.74
C THR A 53 -16.99 -18.00 12.33
N ASN A 54 -16.69 -16.70 12.18
CA ASN A 54 -17.51 -15.61 12.68
C ASN A 54 -18.49 -15.00 11.64
N GLY A 55 -18.69 -15.68 10.51
CA GLY A 55 -19.68 -15.27 9.50
C GLY A 55 -19.15 -14.35 8.41
N GLY A 56 -17.86 -14.13 8.33
CA GLY A 56 -17.23 -13.33 7.28
C GLY A 56 -16.43 -12.12 7.78
N GLY A 57 -16.07 -11.22 6.88
CA GLY A 57 -15.32 -10.02 7.21
C GLY A 57 -14.78 -9.28 5.99
N SER A 58 -14.00 -8.24 6.25
CA SER A 58 -13.33 -7.45 5.22
C SER A 58 -11.85 -7.28 5.53
N ILE A 59 -11.01 -7.52 4.55
CA ILE A 59 -9.56 -7.28 4.57
C ILE A 59 -9.26 -6.21 3.52
N VAL A 60 -8.55 -5.16 3.92
CA VAL A 60 -8.07 -4.12 3.00
C VAL A 60 -6.55 -4.06 3.09
N ASN A 61 -5.90 -4.47 2.01
CA ASN A 61 -4.45 -4.37 1.86
C ASN A 61 -4.04 -3.01 1.29
N THR A 62 -2.90 -2.48 1.71
CA THR A 62 -2.31 -1.26 1.13
C THR A 62 -1.23 -1.66 0.13
N ALA A 63 -1.62 -1.75 -1.15
CA ALA A 63 -0.70 -1.99 -2.26
C ALA A 63 -0.04 -0.66 -2.72
N SER A 64 0.00 -0.38 -4.00
CA SER A 64 0.48 0.89 -4.58
C SER A 64 0.10 0.93 -6.05
N CYS A 65 -0.12 2.12 -6.62
CA CYS A 65 -0.19 2.33 -8.06
C CYS A 65 1.07 1.80 -8.78
N TRP A 66 2.24 1.94 -8.13
CA TRP A 66 3.50 1.42 -8.65
C TRP A 66 3.58 -0.11 -8.73
N GLY A 67 2.74 -0.83 -7.97
CA GLY A 67 2.57 -2.28 -8.11
C GLY A 67 1.69 -2.67 -9.31
N LEU A 68 0.90 -1.74 -9.84
CA LEU A 68 0.01 -1.95 -10.98
C LEU A 68 0.66 -1.47 -12.29
N SER A 69 1.35 -0.33 -12.22
CA SER A 69 2.06 0.29 -13.35
C SER A 69 3.49 0.63 -12.88
N PRO A 70 4.49 -0.17 -13.25
CA PRO A 70 5.83 -0.03 -12.70
C PRO A 70 6.55 1.18 -13.27
N GLY A 71 7.12 2.03 -12.37
CA GLY A 71 8.04 3.09 -12.72
C GLY A 71 9.51 2.67 -12.53
N PRO A 72 10.48 3.52 -12.88
CA PRO A 72 11.90 3.20 -12.78
C PRO A 72 12.45 3.28 -11.35
N ASN A 73 13.61 2.67 -11.13
CA ASN A 73 14.45 2.82 -9.93
C ASN A 73 13.85 2.35 -8.59
N HIS A 74 12.87 1.44 -8.61
CA HIS A 74 12.26 0.86 -7.39
C HIS A 74 11.96 -0.64 -7.54
N PRO A 75 12.86 -1.48 -8.07
CA PRO A 75 12.54 -2.86 -8.48
C PRO A 75 12.00 -3.71 -7.33
N ILE A 76 12.62 -3.67 -6.15
CA ILE A 76 12.18 -4.49 -5.00
C ILE A 76 10.82 -4.04 -4.48
N TYR A 77 10.61 -2.71 -4.35
CA TYR A 77 9.34 -2.15 -3.89
C TYR A 77 8.20 -2.50 -4.86
N ILE A 78 8.39 -2.24 -6.15
CA ILE A 78 7.41 -2.53 -7.20
C ILE A 78 7.04 -4.01 -7.19
N MET A 79 8.04 -4.90 -7.19
CA MET A 79 7.83 -6.34 -7.13
C MET A 79 7.00 -6.73 -5.89
N SER A 80 7.32 -6.18 -4.73
CA SER A 80 6.58 -6.48 -3.50
C SER A 80 5.13 -5.99 -3.54
N LYS A 81 4.87 -4.78 -4.08
CA LYS A 81 3.52 -4.23 -4.17
C LYS A 81 2.69 -4.89 -5.28
N ALA A 82 3.30 -5.33 -6.38
CA ALA A 82 2.66 -6.15 -7.41
C ALA A 82 2.26 -7.53 -6.85
N ALA A 83 3.15 -8.16 -6.09
CA ALA A 83 2.84 -9.42 -5.43
C ALA A 83 1.69 -9.28 -4.43
N LEU A 84 1.64 -8.20 -3.64
CA LEU A 84 0.54 -7.93 -2.70
C LEU A 84 -0.78 -7.68 -3.43
N ALA A 85 -0.76 -6.99 -4.57
CA ALA A 85 -1.94 -6.77 -5.40
C ALA A 85 -2.50 -8.12 -5.93
N SER A 86 -1.65 -8.96 -6.50
CA SER A 86 -2.03 -10.29 -6.98
C SER A 86 -2.50 -11.20 -5.84
N PHE A 87 -1.84 -11.16 -4.69
CA PHE A 87 -2.23 -11.89 -3.48
C PHE A 87 -3.63 -11.47 -3.00
N THR A 88 -3.93 -10.17 -3.02
CA THR A 88 -5.27 -9.64 -2.69
C THR A 88 -6.35 -10.22 -3.60
N GLN A 89 -6.09 -10.25 -4.91
CA GLN A 89 -7.04 -10.81 -5.89
C GLN A 89 -7.26 -12.31 -5.70
N CYS A 90 -6.20 -13.06 -5.40
CA CYS A 90 -6.26 -14.48 -5.10
C CYS A 90 -7.14 -14.73 -3.87
N LEU A 91 -6.83 -14.08 -2.74
CA LEU A 91 -7.60 -14.23 -1.50
C LEU A 91 -9.07 -13.85 -1.67
N GLY A 92 -9.35 -12.79 -2.44
CA GLY A 92 -10.72 -12.37 -2.73
C GLY A 92 -11.50 -13.48 -3.43
N ARG A 93 -10.90 -14.18 -4.41
CA ARG A 93 -11.54 -15.32 -5.10
C ARG A 93 -11.67 -16.55 -4.21
N ASP A 94 -10.64 -16.86 -3.45
CA ASP A 94 -10.59 -18.07 -2.63
C ASP A 94 -11.60 -18.04 -1.47
N HIS A 95 -11.88 -16.84 -0.91
CA HIS A 95 -12.64 -16.71 0.33
C HIS A 95 -13.98 -15.98 0.20
N ALA A 96 -14.38 -15.54 -1.01
CA ALA A 96 -15.65 -14.88 -1.24
C ALA A 96 -16.87 -15.73 -0.80
N HIS A 97 -16.81 -17.04 -1.02
CA HIS A 97 -17.86 -17.99 -0.61
C HIS A 97 -18.01 -18.09 0.92
N GLN A 98 -17.03 -17.64 1.70
CA GLN A 98 -17.06 -17.57 3.16
C GLN A 98 -17.53 -16.19 3.66
N ASN A 99 -18.09 -15.35 2.78
CA ASN A 99 -18.46 -13.98 3.08
C ASN A 99 -17.27 -13.11 3.53
N ILE A 100 -16.06 -13.41 3.03
CA ILE A 100 -14.84 -12.63 3.29
C ILE A 100 -14.49 -11.87 2.03
N ARG A 101 -14.46 -10.53 2.13
CA ARG A 101 -14.04 -9.63 1.06
C ARG A 101 -12.58 -9.25 1.27
N VAL A 102 -11.77 -9.34 0.24
CA VAL A 102 -10.37 -8.92 0.28
C VAL A 102 -10.14 -7.97 -0.87
N ASN A 103 -9.79 -6.73 -0.57
CA ASN A 103 -9.54 -5.67 -1.55
C ASN A 103 -8.21 -4.97 -1.24
N ALA A 104 -7.71 -4.18 -2.17
CA ALA A 104 -6.56 -3.32 -1.93
C ALA A 104 -6.85 -1.88 -2.30
N VAL A 105 -6.38 -0.95 -1.46
CA VAL A 105 -6.15 0.43 -1.85
C VAL A 105 -4.75 0.54 -2.45
N CYS A 106 -4.64 1.27 -3.56
CA CYS A 106 -3.41 1.46 -4.33
C CYS A 106 -3.09 2.96 -4.43
N PRO A 107 -2.47 3.55 -3.38
CA PRO A 107 -2.09 4.95 -3.41
C PRO A 107 -0.97 5.23 -4.42
N ASN A 108 -0.93 6.46 -4.92
CA ASN A 108 0.26 7.02 -5.56
C ASN A 108 1.04 7.84 -4.53
N GLU A 109 1.30 9.14 -4.75
CA GLU A 109 2.01 9.98 -3.80
C GLU A 109 1.10 10.42 -2.65
N VAL A 110 1.54 10.16 -1.41
CA VAL A 110 0.84 10.56 -0.19
C VAL A 110 1.77 11.36 0.70
N ASN A 111 1.32 12.51 1.21
CA ASN A 111 2.07 13.39 2.09
C ASN A 111 2.30 12.72 3.47
N THR A 112 3.33 11.93 3.57
CA THR A 112 3.70 11.16 4.76
C THR A 112 5.15 11.45 5.16
N PRO A 113 5.55 11.12 6.40
CA PRO A 113 6.95 11.18 6.80
C PRO A 113 7.90 10.42 5.86
N MET A 114 7.41 9.37 5.20
CA MET A 114 8.22 8.59 4.27
C MET A 114 8.58 9.36 3.00
N ILE A 115 7.63 10.06 2.36
CA ILE A 115 7.94 10.84 1.15
C ILE A 115 8.83 12.03 1.50
N ARG A 116 8.56 12.69 2.63
CA ARG A 116 9.36 13.82 3.15
C ARG A 116 10.80 13.41 3.45
N SER A 117 11.02 12.29 4.14
CA SER A 117 12.37 11.78 4.40
C SER A 117 13.08 11.39 3.10
N GLY A 118 12.35 10.86 2.12
CA GLY A 118 12.89 10.56 0.79
C GLY A 118 13.40 11.80 0.04
N PHE A 119 12.77 12.96 0.23
CA PHE A 119 13.25 14.23 -0.30
C PHE A 119 14.50 14.72 0.46
N SER A 120 14.47 14.69 1.80
CA SER A 120 15.60 15.10 2.65
C SER A 120 16.87 14.28 2.37
N ILE A 121 16.75 12.96 2.18
CA ILE A 121 17.90 12.06 1.84
C ILE A 121 18.54 12.49 0.50
N ARG A 122 17.77 13.06 -0.42
CA ARG A 122 18.26 13.58 -1.71
C ARG A 122 18.79 15.02 -1.62
N GLY A 123 18.80 15.62 -0.44
CA GLY A 123 19.23 16.99 -0.24
C GLY A 123 18.22 18.05 -0.74
N LEU A 124 16.97 17.65 -0.94
CA LEU A 124 15.88 18.54 -1.34
C LEU A 124 15.13 19.05 -0.12
N ASP A 125 14.61 20.27 -0.21
CA ASP A 125 13.66 20.81 0.75
C ASP A 125 12.31 20.07 0.59
N PRO A 126 11.82 19.37 1.63
CA PRO A 126 10.62 18.56 1.52
C PRO A 126 9.35 19.37 1.18
N ASP A 127 9.23 20.62 1.66
CA ASP A 127 8.04 21.44 1.42
C ASP A 127 7.99 21.90 -0.04
N LYS A 128 9.10 22.38 -0.56
CA LYS A 128 9.20 22.74 -1.99
C LYS A 128 9.03 21.54 -2.91
N ALA A 129 9.65 20.42 -2.56
CA ALA A 129 9.54 19.21 -3.37
C ALA A 129 8.11 18.63 -3.38
N ILE A 130 7.33 18.79 -2.29
CA ILE A 130 5.91 18.44 -2.25
C ILE A 130 5.08 19.40 -3.10
N GLU A 131 5.38 20.70 -3.06
CA GLU A 131 4.71 21.69 -3.90
C GLU A 131 4.92 21.38 -5.40
N GLU A 132 6.17 21.21 -5.84
CA GLU A 132 6.52 20.82 -7.19
C GLU A 132 5.86 19.49 -7.62
N LEU A 133 5.83 18.50 -6.71
CA LEU A 133 5.19 17.22 -6.97
C LEU A 133 3.67 17.36 -7.11
N SER A 134 3.05 18.24 -6.31
CA SER A 134 1.61 18.52 -6.34
C SER A 134 1.17 19.14 -7.67
N GLU A 135 1.99 19.98 -8.28
CA GLU A 135 1.73 20.56 -9.61
C GLU A 135 1.65 19.48 -10.71
N THR A 136 2.28 18.33 -10.51
CA THR A 136 2.22 17.21 -11.47
C THR A 136 0.97 16.35 -11.36
N VAL A 137 0.15 16.57 -10.31
CA VAL A 137 -1.08 15.80 -10.07
C VAL A 137 -2.27 16.58 -10.65
N PRO A 138 -3.12 15.97 -11.50
CA PRO A 138 -4.29 16.64 -12.07
C PRO A 138 -5.24 17.28 -11.06
N LEU A 139 -5.38 16.72 -9.86
CA LEU A 139 -6.13 17.33 -8.74
C LEU A 139 -5.40 18.52 -8.08
N GLY A 140 -4.20 18.90 -8.54
CA GLY A 140 -3.43 20.03 -8.03
C GLY A 140 -2.77 19.82 -6.66
N ARG A 141 -2.85 18.61 -6.11
CA ARG A 141 -2.19 18.25 -4.86
C ARG A 141 -1.87 16.76 -4.80
N ILE A 142 -0.85 16.36 -4.05
CA ILE A 142 -0.69 14.97 -3.64
C ILE A 142 -1.74 14.60 -2.58
N ALA A 143 -1.96 13.30 -2.38
CA ALA A 143 -2.93 12.83 -1.38
C ALA A 143 -2.44 13.11 0.06
N GLU A 144 -3.38 13.40 0.95
CA GLU A 144 -3.16 13.34 2.39
C GLU A 144 -3.53 11.93 2.92
N PRO A 145 -3.03 11.51 4.10
CA PRO A 145 -3.37 10.23 4.69
C PRO A 145 -4.87 9.98 4.82
N ASP A 146 -5.66 11.04 5.04
CA ASP A 146 -7.12 10.95 5.17
C ASP A 146 -7.79 10.56 3.85
N ASP A 147 -7.27 11.02 2.70
CA ASP A 147 -7.78 10.60 1.38
C ASP A 147 -7.68 9.07 1.19
N ILE A 148 -6.65 8.46 1.77
CA ILE A 148 -6.46 7.01 1.70
C ILE A 148 -7.30 6.27 2.74
N SER A 149 -7.39 6.81 3.97
CA SER A 149 -8.15 6.20 5.05
C SER A 149 -9.65 6.18 4.76
N ASP A 150 -10.18 7.17 4.07
CA ASP A 150 -11.58 7.22 3.64
C ASP A 150 -11.91 6.09 2.66
N VAL A 151 -11.02 5.80 1.71
CA VAL A 151 -11.18 4.66 0.79
C VAL A 151 -11.04 3.33 1.53
N ILE A 152 -10.13 3.22 2.50
CA ILE A 152 -10.02 2.02 3.34
C ILE A 152 -11.30 1.79 4.14
N LEU A 153 -11.87 2.84 4.72
CA LEU A 153 -13.12 2.78 5.47
C LEU A 153 -14.28 2.32 4.57
N PHE A 154 -14.42 2.91 3.38
CA PHE A 154 -15.40 2.47 2.38
C PHE A 154 -15.24 0.99 2.03
N LEU A 155 -14.03 0.55 1.69
CA LEU A 155 -13.76 -0.86 1.33
C LEU A 155 -14.00 -1.82 2.50
N ALA A 156 -13.81 -1.37 3.74
CA ALA A 156 -14.08 -2.16 4.93
C ALA A 156 -15.58 -2.27 5.28
N SER A 157 -16.38 -1.29 4.86
CA SER A 157 -17.80 -1.17 5.19
C SER A 157 -18.70 -2.03 4.29
N ASP A 158 -19.99 -2.15 4.67
CA ASP A 158 -21.01 -2.84 3.87
C ASP A 158 -21.37 -2.10 2.57
N GLU A 159 -20.98 -0.84 2.43
CA GLU A 159 -21.18 -0.11 1.18
C GLU A 159 -20.38 -0.71 0.02
N ALA A 160 -19.26 -1.36 0.33
CA ALA A 160 -18.45 -2.11 -0.61
C ALA A 160 -18.79 -3.63 -0.65
N ARG A 161 -20.00 -4.04 -0.24
CA ARG A 161 -20.40 -5.45 -0.10
C ARG A 161 -20.27 -6.31 -1.36
N TYR A 162 -20.25 -5.71 -2.53
CA TYR A 162 -20.08 -6.41 -3.81
C TYR A 162 -18.68 -6.28 -4.40
N MET A 163 -17.75 -5.64 -3.68
CA MET A 163 -16.36 -5.51 -4.08
C MET A 163 -15.49 -6.58 -3.43
N CYS A 164 -14.89 -7.45 -4.25
CA CYS A 164 -14.00 -8.50 -3.80
C CYS A 164 -12.89 -8.73 -4.82
N GLY A 165 -11.64 -8.72 -4.39
CA GLY A 165 -10.46 -8.78 -5.26
C GLY A 165 -10.20 -7.48 -6.03
N SER A 166 -10.80 -6.36 -5.63
CA SER A 166 -10.63 -5.08 -6.31
C SER A 166 -9.33 -4.40 -5.90
N LEU A 167 -8.69 -3.77 -6.88
CA LEU A 167 -7.50 -2.92 -6.70
C LEU A 167 -7.92 -1.48 -6.99
N VAL A 168 -8.03 -0.67 -5.96
CA VAL A 168 -8.59 0.69 -6.05
C VAL A 168 -7.47 1.71 -6.03
N GLU A 169 -7.20 2.32 -7.17
CA GLU A 169 -6.22 3.39 -7.30
C GLU A 169 -6.72 4.69 -6.67
N VAL A 170 -5.85 5.33 -5.88
CA VAL A 170 -6.07 6.64 -5.27
C VAL A 170 -4.89 7.52 -5.66
N ASN A 171 -4.99 8.16 -6.83
CA ASN A 171 -3.86 8.76 -7.52
C ASN A 171 -4.07 10.22 -7.97
N GLY A 172 -5.22 10.83 -7.65
CA GLY A 172 -5.52 12.20 -8.04
C GLY A 172 -5.59 12.45 -9.55
N GLY A 173 -5.81 11.38 -10.34
CA GLY A 173 -5.81 11.42 -11.81
C GLY A 173 -4.41 11.30 -12.41
N LYS A 174 -3.36 11.14 -11.61
CA LYS A 174 -1.99 10.97 -12.09
C LYS A 174 -1.68 9.49 -12.33
N PRO A 175 -1.52 9.05 -13.59
CA PRO A 175 -1.03 7.71 -13.87
C PRO A 175 0.43 7.59 -13.39
N VAL A 176 0.85 6.38 -13.06
CA VAL A 176 2.27 6.08 -12.86
C VAL A 176 2.93 6.05 -14.23
N SER A 177 3.86 6.95 -14.46
CA SER A 177 4.61 7.09 -15.72
C SER A 177 6.12 6.98 -15.48
#